data_fa787db1af34cbfb54228596dcd16ac6
#
_entry.id   fa787db1af34cbfb54228596dcd16ac6
#
_cell.length_a   1.000
_cell.length_b   1.000
_cell.length_c   1.000
_cell.angle_alpha   90.00
_cell.angle_beta   90.00
_cell.angle_gamma   90.00
#
_symmetry.space_group_name_H-M   'P 1'
#
loop_
_entity.id
_entity.type
_entity.pdbx_description
1 polymer ?
#
loop_
_entity_poly.entity_id
_entity_poly.type
_entity_poly.pdbx_seq_one_letter_code
_entity_poly.pdbx_strand_id
1 'polypeptide(L)'
;VASEAPPFWWEEPDWRVLALSPLSAIYAAAAGRGMRRAKREKIEAPVLCIGNFTVGGTGKTPVAIALAKQAKRMRLKPGFLSRGHGGSFAEPHVVDIHHDSARHVGDEPLLLAEHAPVAVTPNRAAGARLLLERHGCDFLIMDDGFQSARIHIDYALVVVDARYGIGNGRVIPGGPLRAKIVDQLVFTSGLLKMGEGTAADAVVRQAARAGRPIFEAHIEPSSKAGLAGKRFLAFAGIGHPEKFFDTVREAGGELALTRPFPDHHFYAEDELAELAATAHAEGLVLITTAKDAARLRHGASQDFLDRLEVLEIDTVFELDHVPERIIDETLDAWRQRKLKG
;
A
#
# COMPACT_ATOMS: atom_id res chain seq x y z
N VAL A 1 -2.02 4.33 -19.88
CA VAL A 1 -3.43 4.10 -19.47
C VAL A 1 -3.37 3.11 -18.34
N ALA A 2 -3.44 3.59 -17.08
CA ALA A 2 -3.69 2.70 -15.95
C ALA A 2 -5.08 2.11 -16.18
N SER A 3 -5.17 0.81 -16.44
CA SER A 3 -6.44 0.13 -16.62
C SER A 3 -7.02 -0.04 -15.21
N GLU A 4 -8.14 0.61 -14.94
CA GLU A 4 -8.92 0.34 -13.75
C GLU A 4 -9.25 -1.15 -13.67
N ALA A 5 -9.25 -1.70 -12.45
CA ALA A 5 -9.60 -3.09 -12.26
C ALA A 5 -11.04 -3.33 -12.77
N PRO A 6 -11.28 -4.34 -13.62
CA PRO A 6 -12.58 -4.57 -14.18
C PRO A 6 -13.66 -4.73 -13.10
N PRO A 7 -14.83 -4.06 -13.20
CA PRO A 7 -15.88 -4.12 -12.18
C PRO A 7 -16.30 -5.55 -11.81
N PHE A 8 -16.38 -6.46 -12.79
CA PHE A 8 -16.78 -7.86 -12.57
C PHE A 8 -15.81 -8.66 -11.65
N TRP A 9 -14.62 -8.12 -11.33
CA TRP A 9 -13.74 -8.74 -10.34
C TRP A 9 -14.30 -8.63 -8.91
N TRP A 10 -15.17 -7.66 -8.69
CA TRP A 10 -15.76 -7.34 -7.37
C TRP A 10 -17.23 -7.71 -7.28
N GLU A 11 -17.78 -8.32 -8.36
CA GLU A 11 -19.14 -8.82 -8.46
C GLU A 11 -19.20 -10.34 -8.39
N GLU A 12 -20.41 -10.91 -8.34
CA GLU A 12 -20.58 -12.35 -8.47
C GLU A 12 -20.06 -12.84 -9.84
N PRO A 13 -19.42 -14.03 -9.88
CA PRO A 13 -18.88 -14.57 -11.12
C PRO A 13 -19.93 -14.76 -12.22
N ASP A 14 -19.71 -14.17 -13.39
CA ASP A 14 -20.54 -14.26 -14.56
C ASP A 14 -19.87 -15.04 -15.71
N TRP A 15 -20.46 -14.99 -16.93
CA TRP A 15 -19.94 -15.64 -18.12
C TRP A 15 -18.52 -15.17 -18.50
N ARG A 16 -18.12 -13.91 -18.21
CA ARG A 16 -16.77 -13.37 -18.45
C ARG A 16 -15.73 -14.14 -17.66
N VAL A 17 -16.04 -14.46 -16.42
CA VAL A 17 -15.17 -15.28 -15.56
C VAL A 17 -14.99 -16.69 -16.12
N LEU A 18 -16.07 -17.30 -16.64
CA LEU A 18 -16.00 -18.63 -17.28
C LEU A 18 -15.14 -18.58 -18.54
N ALA A 19 -15.34 -17.59 -19.40
CA ALA A 19 -14.55 -17.40 -20.62
C ALA A 19 -13.05 -17.21 -20.34
N LEU A 20 -12.71 -16.48 -19.26
CA LEU A 20 -11.33 -16.22 -18.85
C LEU A 20 -10.70 -17.32 -18.02
N SER A 21 -11.48 -18.33 -17.59
CA SER A 21 -11.00 -19.37 -16.68
C SER A 21 -9.78 -20.16 -17.18
N PRO A 22 -9.61 -20.51 -18.49
CA PRO A 22 -8.41 -21.20 -18.95
C PRO A 22 -7.14 -20.34 -18.80
N LEU A 23 -7.24 -19.03 -19.10
CA LEU A 23 -6.12 -18.09 -18.93
C LEU A 23 -5.77 -17.90 -17.46
N SER A 24 -6.80 -17.78 -16.62
CA SER A 24 -6.63 -17.70 -15.16
C SER A 24 -5.95 -18.96 -14.59
N ALA A 25 -6.28 -20.13 -15.11
CA ALA A 25 -5.66 -21.38 -14.67
C ALA A 25 -4.15 -21.44 -15.03
N ILE A 26 -3.79 -21.01 -16.24
CA ILE A 26 -2.39 -20.93 -16.70
C ILE A 26 -1.62 -19.93 -15.83
N TYR A 27 -2.18 -18.71 -15.65
CA TYR A 27 -1.56 -17.68 -14.83
C TYR A 27 -1.39 -18.16 -13.38
N ALA A 28 -2.41 -18.77 -12.78
CA ALA A 28 -2.37 -19.31 -11.43
C ALA A 28 -1.28 -20.38 -11.26
N ALA A 29 -1.13 -21.28 -12.23
CA ALA A 29 -0.09 -22.30 -12.22
C ALA A 29 1.32 -21.68 -12.31
N ALA A 30 1.50 -20.68 -13.18
CA ALA A 30 2.76 -19.96 -13.34
C ALA A 30 3.11 -19.16 -12.07
N ALA A 31 2.16 -18.41 -11.51
CA ALA A 31 2.35 -17.62 -10.30
C ALA A 31 2.68 -18.50 -9.09
N GLY A 32 1.90 -19.56 -8.85
CA GLY A 32 2.14 -20.48 -7.75
C GLY A 32 3.48 -21.21 -7.88
N ARG A 33 3.88 -21.61 -9.11
CA ARG A 33 5.19 -22.20 -9.37
C ARG A 33 6.32 -21.19 -9.13
N GLY A 34 6.11 -19.92 -9.55
CA GLY A 34 7.05 -18.83 -9.32
C GLY A 34 7.30 -18.62 -7.83
N MET A 35 6.24 -18.52 -7.02
CA MET A 35 6.35 -18.34 -5.57
C MET A 35 7.11 -19.49 -4.88
N ARG A 36 6.84 -20.74 -5.28
CA ARG A 36 7.46 -21.95 -4.68
C ARG A 36 8.91 -22.15 -5.11
N ARG A 37 9.28 -21.75 -6.33
CA ARG A 37 10.62 -22.01 -6.92
C ARG A 37 11.54 -20.79 -6.91
N ALA A 38 11.08 -19.65 -6.45
CA ALA A 38 11.90 -18.44 -6.36
C ALA A 38 13.15 -18.71 -5.52
N LYS A 39 14.33 -18.50 -6.11
CA LYS A 39 15.58 -18.42 -5.36
C LYS A 39 15.57 -17.08 -4.63
N ARG A 40 15.50 -17.12 -3.30
CA ARG A 40 15.45 -15.95 -2.44
C ARG A 40 16.81 -15.71 -1.82
N GLU A 41 17.41 -14.57 -2.11
CA GLU A 41 18.67 -14.15 -1.52
C GLU A 41 18.47 -13.80 -0.04
N LYS A 42 19.36 -14.28 0.82
CA LYS A 42 19.36 -13.93 2.25
C LYS A 42 20.01 -12.57 2.44
N ILE A 43 19.33 -11.69 3.15
CA ILE A 43 19.81 -10.33 3.49
C ILE A 43 20.29 -10.33 4.94
N GLU A 44 21.33 -9.54 5.23
CA GLU A 44 21.95 -9.42 6.57
C GLU A 44 21.14 -8.55 7.55
N ALA A 45 19.87 -8.35 7.27
CA ALA A 45 18.91 -7.69 8.13
C ALA A 45 17.57 -8.45 8.13
N PRO A 46 16.73 -8.29 9.16
CA PRO A 46 15.36 -8.77 9.17
C PRO A 46 14.54 -8.10 8.09
N VAL A 47 13.71 -8.86 7.40
CA VAL A 47 12.85 -8.40 6.31
C VAL A 47 11.39 -8.69 6.61
N LEU A 48 10.64 -7.64 6.91
CA LEU A 48 9.18 -7.64 7.00
C LEU A 48 8.58 -7.30 5.63
N CYS A 49 7.72 -8.15 5.11
CA CYS A 49 6.99 -7.86 3.87
C CYS A 49 5.54 -7.52 4.17
N ILE A 50 5.09 -6.37 3.71
CA ILE A 50 3.68 -5.99 3.67
C ILE A 50 3.15 -6.32 2.27
N GLY A 51 2.25 -7.27 2.19
CA GLY A 51 1.70 -7.74 0.92
C GLY A 51 0.18 -7.73 0.89
N ASN A 52 -0.40 -8.13 -0.22
CA ASN A 52 -1.82 -8.39 -0.37
C ASN A 52 -2.05 -9.58 -1.34
N PHE A 53 -3.25 -10.15 -1.31
CA PHE A 53 -3.61 -11.26 -2.19
C PHE A 53 -4.04 -10.81 -3.58
N THR A 54 -4.54 -9.57 -3.70
CA THR A 54 -5.23 -9.04 -4.88
C THR A 54 -4.42 -7.94 -5.56
N VAL A 55 -4.81 -7.58 -6.76
CA VAL A 55 -4.42 -6.31 -7.38
C VAL A 55 -5.27 -5.20 -6.77
N GLY A 56 -4.70 -4.01 -6.64
CA GLY A 56 -5.37 -2.82 -6.12
C GLY A 56 -4.91 -2.40 -4.73
N GLY A 57 -5.41 -1.25 -4.29
CA GLY A 57 -5.07 -0.64 -3.01
C GLY A 57 -5.82 -1.30 -1.85
N THR A 58 -5.08 -1.94 -0.94
CA THR A 58 -5.62 -2.58 0.27
C THR A 58 -5.16 -1.89 1.57
N GLY A 59 -4.57 -0.70 1.49
CA GLY A 59 -4.05 0.00 2.66
C GLY A 59 -2.65 -0.44 3.10
N LYS A 60 -1.85 -1.08 2.24
CA LYS A 60 -0.49 -1.53 2.57
C LYS A 60 0.43 -0.42 3.04
N THR A 61 0.48 0.68 2.31
CA THR A 61 1.39 1.80 2.58
C THR A 61 1.16 2.44 3.95
N PRO A 62 -0.07 2.76 4.39
CA PRO A 62 -0.32 3.20 5.76
C PRO A 62 0.12 2.18 6.83
N VAL A 63 -0.09 0.89 6.60
CA VAL A 63 0.38 -0.19 7.51
C VAL A 63 1.91 -0.21 7.57
N ALA A 64 2.60 -0.09 6.43
CA ALA A 64 4.06 -0.04 6.37
C ALA A 64 4.61 1.17 7.16
N ILE A 65 3.98 2.33 7.03
CA ILE A 65 4.31 3.54 7.80
C ILE A 65 4.11 3.33 9.30
N ALA A 66 2.97 2.75 9.72
CA ALA A 66 2.70 2.48 11.13
C ALA A 66 3.74 1.54 11.74
N LEU A 67 4.11 0.47 11.03
CA LEU A 67 5.15 -0.47 11.47
C LEU A 67 6.55 0.16 11.48
N ALA A 68 6.86 1.06 10.56
CA ALA A 68 8.12 1.81 10.60
C ALA A 68 8.17 2.79 11.79
N LYS A 69 7.07 3.48 12.08
CA LYS A 69 6.94 4.32 13.29
C LYS A 69 7.18 3.49 14.56
N GLN A 70 6.61 2.29 14.64
CA GLN A 70 6.81 1.39 15.79
C GLN A 70 8.24 0.85 15.85
N ALA A 71 8.85 0.45 14.73
CA ALA A 71 10.24 0.01 14.68
C ALA A 71 11.18 1.09 15.23
N LYS A 72 10.95 2.36 14.88
CA LYS A 72 11.70 3.49 15.45
C LYS A 72 11.53 3.63 16.96
N ARG A 73 10.30 3.43 17.50
CA ARG A 73 10.05 3.41 18.96
C ARG A 73 10.83 2.31 19.66
N MET A 74 11.01 1.17 18.99
CA MET A 74 11.84 0.04 19.44
C MET A 74 13.35 0.26 19.20
N ARG A 75 13.77 1.48 18.80
CA ARG A 75 15.15 1.90 18.51
C ARG A 75 15.79 1.16 17.31
N LEU A 76 14.99 0.60 16.43
CA LEU A 76 15.46 0.08 15.16
C LEU A 76 15.55 1.23 14.14
N LYS A 77 16.36 1.01 13.10
CA LYS A 77 16.53 1.94 11.97
C LYS A 77 15.86 1.34 10.72
N PRO A 78 14.53 1.54 10.56
CA PRO A 78 13.82 0.97 9.42
C PRO A 78 14.25 1.60 8.11
N GLY A 79 14.24 0.78 7.04
CA GLY A 79 14.34 1.22 5.66
C GLY A 79 13.30 0.52 4.80
N PHE A 80 12.78 1.21 3.80
CA PHE A 80 11.76 0.67 2.91
C PHE A 80 12.34 0.17 1.59
N LEU A 81 11.84 -0.97 1.14
CA LEU A 81 12.10 -1.52 -0.18
C LEU A 81 10.83 -1.41 -1.03
N SER A 82 10.88 -0.61 -2.08
CA SER A 82 9.78 -0.47 -3.03
C SER A 82 10.22 -0.82 -4.45
N ARG A 83 9.27 -1.19 -5.31
CA ARG A 83 9.55 -1.45 -6.72
C ARG A 83 9.66 -0.18 -7.54
N GLY A 84 8.96 0.88 -7.12
CA GLY A 84 8.79 2.08 -7.92
C GLY A 84 7.89 1.79 -9.13
N HIS A 85 6.59 1.82 -8.96
CA HIS A 85 5.67 1.72 -10.10
C HIS A 85 5.85 2.97 -10.98
N GLY A 86 6.13 2.74 -12.28
CA GLY A 86 6.38 3.82 -13.25
C GLY A 86 7.83 4.33 -13.29
N GLY A 87 8.68 4.01 -12.33
CA GLY A 87 10.08 4.41 -12.33
C GLY A 87 10.95 3.58 -13.28
N SER A 88 11.90 4.23 -13.94
CA SER A 88 12.80 3.64 -14.94
C SER A 88 14.22 3.39 -14.43
N PHE A 89 14.41 3.17 -13.12
CA PHE A 89 15.74 2.98 -12.56
C PHE A 89 16.31 1.60 -12.90
N ALA A 90 17.43 1.60 -13.63
CA ALA A 90 18.21 0.39 -13.88
C ALA A 90 18.98 -0.06 -12.62
N GLU A 91 19.42 0.91 -11.79
CA GLU A 91 20.14 0.69 -10.54
C GLU A 91 19.29 1.10 -9.33
N PRO A 92 19.59 0.59 -8.12
CA PRO A 92 18.92 1.01 -6.91
C PRO A 92 19.07 2.50 -6.66
N HIS A 93 17.94 3.18 -6.48
CA HIS A 93 17.87 4.61 -6.19
C HIS A 93 17.29 4.83 -4.80
N VAL A 94 17.92 5.69 -4.00
CA VAL A 94 17.35 6.13 -2.72
C VAL A 94 16.55 7.39 -2.97
N VAL A 95 15.30 7.37 -2.56
CA VAL A 95 14.36 8.47 -2.78
C VAL A 95 14.79 9.73 -2.04
N ASP A 96 14.91 10.82 -2.78
CA ASP A 96 15.09 12.18 -2.27
C ASP A 96 13.78 12.96 -2.43
N ILE A 97 13.10 13.24 -1.32
CA ILE A 97 11.79 13.91 -1.31
C ILE A 97 11.82 15.34 -1.87
N HIS A 98 13.00 15.97 -1.95
CA HIS A 98 13.16 17.33 -2.45
C HIS A 98 13.45 17.39 -3.95
N HIS A 99 14.03 16.33 -4.51
CA HIS A 99 14.48 16.30 -5.91
C HIS A 99 13.75 15.28 -6.77
N ASP A 100 13.20 14.21 -6.18
CA ASP A 100 12.48 13.18 -6.93
C ASP A 100 11.00 13.51 -7.06
N SER A 101 10.48 13.34 -8.27
CA SER A 101 9.04 13.47 -8.54
C SER A 101 8.33 12.11 -8.52
N ALA A 102 7.01 12.13 -8.30
CA ALA A 102 6.18 10.92 -8.38
C ALA A 102 6.23 10.23 -9.76
N ARG A 103 6.55 10.98 -10.83
CA ARG A 103 6.77 10.40 -12.17
C ARG A 103 8.03 9.53 -12.25
N HIS A 104 9.05 9.83 -11.44
CA HIS A 104 10.31 9.11 -11.44
C HIS A 104 10.32 7.93 -10.46
N VAL A 105 9.92 8.15 -9.22
CA VAL A 105 10.02 7.14 -8.16
C VAL A 105 8.69 6.49 -7.81
N GLY A 106 7.57 7.09 -8.18
CA GLY A 106 6.22 6.71 -7.75
C GLY A 106 5.74 7.52 -6.55
N ASP A 107 4.44 7.64 -6.37
CA ASP A 107 3.81 8.35 -5.26
C ASP A 107 4.00 7.64 -3.90
N GLU A 108 3.85 6.32 -3.87
CA GLU A 108 4.03 5.53 -2.64
C GLU A 108 5.46 5.63 -2.06
N PRO A 109 6.54 5.50 -2.85
CA PRO A 109 7.89 5.72 -2.36
C PRO A 109 8.15 7.11 -1.79
N LEU A 110 7.55 8.17 -2.36
CA LEU A 110 7.66 9.53 -1.81
C LEU A 110 7.04 9.64 -0.42
N LEU A 111 5.84 9.06 -0.23
CA LEU A 111 5.20 9.01 1.08
C LEU A 111 6.02 8.24 2.11
N LEU A 112 6.55 7.08 1.73
CA LEU A 112 7.38 6.27 2.60
C LEU A 112 8.67 7.01 2.99
N ALA A 113 9.24 7.81 2.06
CA ALA A 113 10.49 8.53 2.27
C ALA A 113 10.38 9.65 3.33
N GLU A 114 9.18 10.14 3.62
CA GLU A 114 8.94 11.05 4.75
C GLU A 114 9.15 10.37 6.11
N HIS A 115 9.10 9.04 6.14
CA HIS A 115 9.16 8.27 7.38
C HIS A 115 10.46 7.49 7.57
N ALA A 116 11.15 7.06 6.51
CA ALA A 116 12.42 6.37 6.59
C ALA A 116 13.09 6.32 5.20
N PRO A 117 14.40 6.04 5.07
CA PRO A 117 15.04 5.85 3.78
C PRO A 117 14.34 4.81 2.92
N VAL A 118 14.11 5.11 1.65
CA VAL A 118 13.41 4.24 0.68
C VAL A 118 14.35 3.92 -0.48
N ALA A 119 14.59 2.65 -0.74
CA ALA A 119 15.26 2.21 -1.96
C ALA A 119 14.23 1.72 -2.99
N VAL A 120 14.24 2.37 -4.15
CA VAL A 120 13.41 2.01 -5.30
C VAL A 120 14.24 1.21 -6.31
N THR A 121 13.84 -0.03 -6.58
CA THR A 121 14.55 -0.89 -7.52
C THR A 121 13.79 -2.18 -7.84
N PRO A 122 13.89 -2.72 -9.08
CA PRO A 122 13.46 -4.09 -9.38
C PRO A 122 14.34 -5.15 -8.69
N ASN A 123 15.63 -4.84 -8.41
CA ASN A 123 16.55 -5.72 -7.69
C ASN A 123 16.53 -5.43 -6.19
N ARG A 124 15.59 -6.07 -5.47
CA ARG A 124 15.39 -5.87 -4.03
C ARG A 124 16.63 -6.14 -3.18
N ALA A 125 17.47 -7.10 -3.58
CA ALA A 125 18.70 -7.42 -2.84
C ALA A 125 19.73 -6.30 -2.94
N ALA A 126 19.88 -5.70 -4.11
CA ALA A 126 20.74 -4.54 -4.30
C ALA A 126 20.21 -3.30 -3.52
N GLY A 127 18.91 -3.07 -3.54
CA GLY A 127 18.28 -2.00 -2.72
C GLY A 127 18.47 -2.22 -1.22
N ALA A 128 18.34 -3.46 -0.76
CA ALA A 128 18.57 -3.81 0.64
C ALA A 128 20.02 -3.50 1.05
N ARG A 129 21.01 -3.96 0.29
CA ARG A 129 22.42 -3.64 0.55
C ARG A 129 22.68 -2.13 0.59
N LEU A 130 22.13 -1.39 -0.34
CA LEU A 130 22.26 0.07 -0.38
C LEU A 130 21.74 0.74 0.91
N LEU A 131 20.58 0.31 1.42
CA LEU A 131 20.02 0.83 2.67
C LEU A 131 20.86 0.44 3.90
N LEU A 132 21.35 -0.78 3.96
CA LEU A 132 22.20 -1.24 5.06
C LEU A 132 23.52 -0.46 5.09
N GLU A 133 24.22 -0.38 3.95
CA GLU A 133 25.60 0.13 3.85
C GLU A 133 25.66 1.65 3.93
N ARG A 134 24.73 2.36 3.24
CA ARG A 134 24.79 3.82 3.15
C ARG A 134 23.92 4.55 4.15
N HIS A 135 22.81 3.93 4.58
CA HIS A 135 21.85 4.56 5.49
C HIS A 135 21.84 3.92 6.88
N GLY A 136 22.63 2.85 7.08
CA GLY A 136 22.73 2.17 8.38
C GLY A 136 21.41 1.58 8.85
N CYS A 137 20.50 1.25 7.92
CA CYS A 137 19.26 0.57 8.27
C CYS A 137 19.55 -0.83 8.82
N ASP A 138 18.83 -1.23 9.85
CA ASP A 138 18.97 -2.55 10.51
C ASP A 138 17.68 -3.36 10.51
N PHE A 139 16.60 -2.80 9.98
CA PHE A 139 15.28 -3.42 9.80
C PHE A 139 14.68 -3.00 8.46
N LEU A 140 14.32 -3.95 7.61
CA LEU A 140 13.79 -3.66 6.28
C LEU A 140 12.30 -3.98 6.18
N ILE A 141 11.53 -3.01 5.66
CA ILE A 141 10.10 -3.17 5.37
C ILE A 141 9.92 -3.14 3.85
N MET A 142 9.43 -4.23 3.29
CA MET A 142 9.17 -4.33 1.86
C MET A 142 7.70 -4.06 1.60
N ASP A 143 7.40 -2.95 0.93
CA ASP A 143 6.07 -2.62 0.45
C ASP A 143 5.84 -3.23 -0.93
N ASP A 144 4.79 -4.05 -1.04
CA ASP A 144 4.37 -4.80 -2.24
C ASP A 144 5.47 -5.64 -2.92
N GLY A 145 5.86 -6.72 -2.28
CA GLY A 145 6.84 -7.67 -2.84
C GLY A 145 6.49 -9.14 -2.61
N PHE A 146 5.33 -9.42 -2.02
CA PHE A 146 4.96 -10.73 -1.47
C PHE A 146 5.03 -11.87 -2.50
N GLN A 147 4.50 -11.67 -3.72
CA GLN A 147 4.49 -12.72 -4.76
C GLN A 147 5.78 -12.75 -5.59
N SER A 148 6.51 -11.65 -5.68
CA SER A 148 7.63 -11.49 -6.63
C SER A 148 8.99 -11.27 -5.99
N ALA A 149 9.07 -11.26 -4.64
CA ALA A 149 10.33 -11.02 -3.94
C ALA A 149 11.37 -12.11 -4.23
N ARG A 150 12.56 -11.67 -4.63
CA ARG A 150 13.76 -12.50 -4.79
C ARG A 150 14.68 -12.44 -3.58
N ILE A 151 14.21 -11.83 -2.49
CA ILE A 151 14.90 -11.85 -1.19
C ILE A 151 14.10 -12.71 -0.20
N HIS A 152 14.81 -13.21 0.81
CA HIS A 152 14.16 -13.94 1.89
C HIS A 152 13.31 -12.98 2.71
N ILE A 153 12.08 -13.39 3.00
CA ILE A 153 11.12 -12.67 3.85
C ILE A 153 11.11 -13.40 5.19
N ASP A 154 11.43 -12.72 6.27
CA ASP A 154 11.41 -13.29 7.62
C ASP A 154 9.98 -13.29 8.17
N TYR A 155 9.18 -12.26 7.86
CA TYR A 155 7.76 -12.21 8.18
C TYR A 155 6.95 -11.59 7.03
N ALA A 156 5.89 -12.25 6.62
CA ALA A 156 4.97 -11.74 5.60
C ALA A 156 3.61 -11.42 6.23
N LEU A 157 3.33 -10.13 6.43
CA LEU A 157 2.02 -9.62 6.82
C LEU A 157 1.20 -9.36 5.55
N VAL A 158 0.09 -10.06 5.38
CA VAL A 158 -0.78 -9.88 4.23
C VAL A 158 -2.00 -9.08 4.64
N VAL A 159 -2.19 -7.93 4.00
CA VAL A 159 -3.31 -7.01 4.25
C VAL A 159 -4.48 -7.38 3.35
N VAL A 160 -5.65 -7.48 3.94
CA VAL A 160 -6.92 -7.72 3.23
C VAL A 160 -7.91 -6.64 3.64
N ASP A 161 -8.54 -6.00 2.66
CA ASP A 161 -9.58 -5.01 2.88
C ASP A 161 -10.90 -5.70 3.29
N ALA A 162 -11.49 -5.30 4.40
CA ALA A 162 -12.71 -5.90 4.92
C ALA A 162 -13.94 -5.68 4.04
N ARG A 163 -13.98 -4.56 3.28
CA ARG A 163 -15.09 -4.16 2.42
C ARG A 163 -15.08 -4.86 1.06
N TYR A 164 -13.87 -5.12 0.52
CA TYR A 164 -13.71 -5.72 -0.82
C TYR A 164 -13.23 -7.18 -0.78
N GLY A 165 -12.57 -7.58 0.30
CA GLY A 165 -12.07 -8.94 0.49
C GLY A 165 -11.11 -9.39 -0.62
N ILE A 166 -11.44 -10.51 -1.22
CA ILE A 166 -10.71 -11.09 -2.35
C ILE A 166 -11.51 -11.05 -3.66
N GLY A 167 -12.50 -10.15 -3.72
CA GLY A 167 -13.41 -10.04 -4.87
C GLY A 167 -14.12 -11.35 -5.19
N ASN A 168 -14.28 -11.68 -6.46
CA ASN A 168 -14.90 -12.93 -6.92
C ASN A 168 -14.07 -14.20 -6.64
N GLY A 169 -12.93 -14.09 -5.97
CA GLY A 169 -12.06 -15.20 -5.58
C GLY A 169 -11.30 -15.87 -6.73
N ARG A 170 -11.30 -15.28 -7.91
CA ARG A 170 -10.61 -15.80 -9.10
C ARG A 170 -9.26 -15.13 -9.30
N VAL A 171 -8.36 -15.85 -9.95
CA VAL A 171 -7.02 -15.35 -10.30
C VAL A 171 -7.10 -14.58 -11.62
N ILE A 172 -6.23 -13.61 -11.81
CA ILE A 172 -6.07 -12.82 -13.04
C ILE A 172 -6.02 -13.74 -14.28
N PRO A 173 -6.72 -13.42 -15.38
CA PRO A 173 -7.53 -12.21 -15.61
C PRO A 173 -9.01 -12.35 -15.22
N GLY A 174 -9.47 -13.49 -14.72
CA GLY A 174 -10.86 -13.73 -14.35
C GLY A 174 -11.27 -13.11 -13.00
N GLY A 175 -10.34 -12.63 -12.22
CA GLY A 175 -10.57 -11.96 -10.93
C GLY A 175 -9.31 -11.29 -10.40
N PRO A 176 -9.37 -10.69 -9.20
CA PRO A 176 -8.30 -9.83 -8.69
C PRO A 176 -7.10 -10.57 -8.10
N LEU A 177 -7.18 -11.88 -7.85
CA LEU A 177 -6.12 -12.61 -7.15
C LEU A 177 -4.83 -12.71 -7.98
N ARG A 178 -3.71 -12.40 -7.35
CA ARG A 178 -2.35 -12.52 -7.94
C ARG A 178 -1.85 -13.96 -8.03
N ALA A 179 -2.38 -14.86 -7.20
CA ALA A 179 -2.17 -16.32 -7.22
C ALA A 179 -3.31 -17.00 -6.44
N LYS A 180 -3.41 -18.33 -6.48
CA LYS A 180 -4.39 -19.05 -5.65
C LYS A 180 -4.17 -18.76 -4.17
N ILE A 181 -5.24 -18.54 -3.41
CA ILE A 181 -5.16 -18.29 -1.97
C ILE A 181 -4.35 -19.36 -1.23
N VAL A 182 -4.58 -20.63 -1.55
CA VAL A 182 -3.85 -21.74 -0.92
C VAL A 182 -2.34 -21.67 -1.14
N ASP A 183 -1.89 -21.21 -2.32
CA ASP A 183 -0.47 -21.03 -2.61
C ASP A 183 0.12 -19.83 -1.84
N GLN A 184 -0.66 -18.77 -1.70
CA GLN A 184 -0.25 -17.55 -1.02
C GLN A 184 -0.21 -17.74 0.51
N LEU A 185 -1.16 -18.48 1.09
CA LEU A 185 -1.23 -18.74 2.53
C LEU A 185 -0.02 -19.56 3.04
N VAL A 186 0.61 -20.37 2.20
CA VAL A 186 1.85 -21.09 2.56
C VAL A 186 2.96 -20.11 2.97
N PHE A 187 3.04 -18.95 2.31
CA PHE A 187 4.06 -17.94 2.54
C PHE A 187 3.61 -16.79 3.44
N THR A 188 2.35 -16.80 3.90
CA THR A 188 1.80 -15.79 4.81
C THR A 188 2.21 -16.12 6.24
N SER A 189 2.77 -15.16 6.97
CA SER A 189 3.06 -15.29 8.41
C SER A 189 1.89 -14.82 9.26
N GLY A 190 1.24 -13.71 8.88
CA GLY A 190 0.04 -13.17 9.53
C GLY A 190 -0.89 -12.50 8.52
N LEU A 191 -2.18 -12.42 8.85
CA LEU A 191 -3.19 -11.73 8.07
C LEU A 191 -3.68 -10.51 8.85
N LEU A 192 -3.71 -9.35 8.19
CA LEU A 192 -4.29 -8.12 8.72
C LEU A 192 -5.59 -7.80 7.98
N LYS A 193 -6.73 -7.87 8.67
CA LYS A 193 -8.02 -7.39 8.18
C LYS A 193 -8.08 -5.88 8.40
N MET A 194 -8.27 -5.12 7.32
CA MET A 194 -8.27 -3.66 7.33
C MET A 194 -9.68 -3.11 7.18
N GLY A 195 -10.11 -2.34 8.18
CA GLY A 195 -11.41 -1.68 8.21
C GLY A 195 -12.58 -2.60 8.53
N GLU A 196 -13.80 -2.08 8.38
CA GLU A 196 -15.04 -2.77 8.67
C GLU A 196 -15.64 -3.44 7.44
N GLY A 197 -16.30 -4.58 7.65
CA GLY A 197 -16.97 -5.35 6.61
C GLY A 197 -16.77 -6.85 6.74
N THR A 198 -17.51 -7.61 5.95
CA THR A 198 -17.53 -9.07 5.98
C THR A 198 -16.98 -9.73 4.73
N ALA A 199 -16.63 -8.96 3.68
CA ALA A 199 -16.14 -9.53 2.43
C ALA A 199 -14.81 -10.29 2.59
N ALA A 200 -14.00 -9.95 3.60
CA ALA A 200 -12.77 -10.67 3.94
C ALA A 200 -12.98 -11.95 4.75
N ASP A 201 -14.17 -12.20 5.32
CA ASP A 201 -14.39 -13.28 6.30
C ASP A 201 -14.06 -14.67 5.76
N ALA A 202 -14.32 -14.91 4.48
CA ALA A 202 -13.99 -16.18 3.85
C ALA A 202 -12.49 -16.47 3.86
N VAL A 203 -11.66 -15.49 3.50
CA VAL A 203 -10.20 -15.64 3.49
C VAL A 203 -9.62 -15.59 4.90
N VAL A 204 -10.20 -14.82 5.81
CA VAL A 204 -9.84 -14.81 7.24
C VAL A 204 -10.02 -16.22 7.83
N ARG A 205 -11.19 -16.87 7.60
CA ARG A 205 -11.40 -18.27 8.02
C ARG A 205 -10.41 -19.25 7.40
N GLN A 206 -10.02 -19.06 6.12
CA GLN A 206 -9.00 -19.90 5.48
C GLN A 206 -7.63 -19.71 6.11
N ALA A 207 -7.23 -18.48 6.40
CA ALA A 207 -5.98 -18.15 7.06
C ALA A 207 -5.91 -18.72 8.48
N ALA A 208 -6.99 -18.56 9.26
CA ALA A 208 -7.10 -19.11 10.60
C ALA A 208 -6.98 -20.66 10.60
N ARG A 209 -7.66 -21.36 9.66
CA ARG A 209 -7.53 -22.81 9.49
C ARG A 209 -6.12 -23.25 9.08
N ALA A 210 -5.37 -22.36 8.40
CA ALA A 210 -3.96 -22.57 8.06
C ALA A 210 -3.01 -22.21 9.22
N GLY A 211 -3.54 -21.90 10.42
CA GLY A 211 -2.76 -21.56 11.60
C GLY A 211 -2.10 -20.18 11.53
N ARG A 212 -2.62 -19.27 10.71
CA ARG A 212 -2.07 -17.92 10.61
C ARG A 212 -2.76 -17.01 11.62
N PRO A 213 -2.01 -16.22 12.41
CA PRO A 213 -2.58 -15.21 13.29
C PRO A 213 -3.36 -14.19 12.45
N ILE A 214 -4.49 -13.75 13.00
CA ILE A 214 -5.36 -12.74 12.40
C ILE A 214 -5.26 -11.50 13.27
N PHE A 215 -5.00 -10.37 12.64
CA PHE A 215 -4.97 -9.05 13.24
C PHE A 215 -6.03 -8.19 12.58
N GLU A 216 -6.50 -7.17 13.30
CA GLU A 216 -7.44 -6.19 12.80
C GLU A 216 -6.89 -4.78 13.00
N ALA A 217 -7.15 -3.91 12.03
CA ALA A 217 -6.79 -2.51 12.06
C ALA A 217 -7.77 -1.70 11.20
N HIS A 218 -7.81 -0.41 11.43
CA HIS A 218 -8.58 0.53 10.61
C HIS A 218 -7.77 1.81 10.34
N ILE A 219 -8.28 2.63 9.45
CA ILE A 219 -7.68 3.93 9.11
C ILE A 219 -8.42 5.01 9.88
N GLU A 220 -7.68 5.88 10.54
CA GLU A 220 -8.21 7.11 11.15
C GLU A 220 -7.49 8.34 10.60
N PRO A 221 -8.17 9.50 10.53
CA PRO A 221 -7.49 10.77 10.30
C PRO A 221 -6.45 11.04 11.39
N SER A 222 -5.21 11.36 11.01
CA SER A 222 -4.11 11.65 11.96
C SER A 222 -4.38 12.88 12.81
N SER A 223 -5.15 13.82 12.29
CA SER A 223 -5.56 15.04 12.99
C SER A 223 -7.08 15.19 12.89
N LYS A 224 -7.75 15.02 14.02
CA LYS A 224 -9.18 15.37 14.15
C LYS A 224 -9.37 16.91 14.27
N ALA A 225 -8.29 17.67 14.43
CA ALA A 225 -8.31 19.10 14.58
C ALA A 225 -8.18 19.80 13.22
N GLY A 226 -9.24 20.47 12.80
CA GLY A 226 -9.17 21.40 11.69
C GLY A 226 -10.12 21.16 10.52
N LEU A 227 -10.79 20.01 10.41
CA LEU A 227 -11.79 19.79 9.36
C LEU A 227 -13.19 20.22 9.79
N ALA A 228 -13.51 20.16 11.07
CA ALA A 228 -14.83 20.51 11.58
C ALA A 228 -15.19 21.97 11.28
N GLY A 229 -16.38 22.18 10.70
CA GLY A 229 -16.90 23.49 10.35
C GLY A 229 -16.33 24.09 9.06
N LYS A 230 -15.45 23.40 8.34
CA LYS A 230 -14.98 23.81 7.02
C LYS A 230 -15.75 23.08 5.92
N ARG A 231 -15.98 23.79 4.82
CA ARG A 231 -16.61 23.27 3.61
C ARG A 231 -15.54 22.97 2.56
N PHE A 232 -15.53 21.76 2.02
CA PHE A 232 -14.47 21.30 1.16
C PHE A 232 -14.94 21.02 -0.27
N LEU A 233 -14.05 21.31 -1.23
CA LEU A 233 -13.95 20.62 -2.50
C LEU A 233 -12.88 19.54 -2.35
N ALA A 234 -13.32 18.28 -2.26
CA ALA A 234 -12.43 17.13 -2.11
C ALA A 234 -12.14 16.48 -3.46
N PHE A 235 -10.87 16.22 -3.76
CA PHE A 235 -10.47 15.54 -4.99
C PHE A 235 -9.45 14.44 -4.70
N ALA A 236 -9.51 13.34 -5.46
CA ALA A 236 -8.61 12.22 -5.28
C ALA A 236 -8.45 11.40 -6.56
N GLY A 237 -7.19 11.05 -6.90
CA GLY A 237 -6.80 10.13 -7.96
C GLY A 237 -6.22 8.83 -7.38
N ILE A 238 -7.01 8.12 -6.59
CA ILE A 238 -6.68 6.84 -5.97
C ILE A 238 -7.71 5.77 -6.36
N GLY A 239 -7.38 4.49 -6.21
CA GLY A 239 -8.22 3.39 -6.66
C GLY A 239 -9.63 3.32 -6.04
N HIS A 240 -9.83 3.92 -4.87
CA HIS A 240 -11.13 3.98 -4.18
C HIS A 240 -11.36 5.37 -3.56
N PRO A 241 -11.68 6.40 -4.37
CA PRO A 241 -11.82 7.78 -3.90
C PRO A 241 -12.96 7.95 -2.88
N GLU A 242 -14.01 7.14 -2.95
CA GLU A 242 -15.13 7.19 -2.00
C GLU A 242 -14.69 6.96 -0.55
N LYS A 243 -13.70 6.09 -0.32
CA LYS A 243 -13.14 5.91 1.04
C LYS A 243 -12.53 7.18 1.60
N PHE A 244 -11.82 7.94 0.77
CA PHE A 244 -11.27 9.23 1.16
C PHE A 244 -12.38 10.22 1.47
N PHE A 245 -13.40 10.29 0.64
CA PHE A 245 -14.55 11.18 0.88
C PHE A 245 -15.29 10.81 2.16
N ASP A 246 -15.48 9.51 2.44
CA ASP A 246 -16.08 9.05 3.69
C ASP A 246 -15.22 9.45 4.90
N THR A 247 -13.89 9.27 4.81
CA THR A 247 -12.97 9.65 5.88
C THR A 247 -12.98 11.17 6.18
N VAL A 248 -13.13 12.04 5.16
CA VAL A 248 -13.28 13.49 5.35
C VAL A 248 -14.57 13.80 6.12
N ARG A 249 -15.70 13.13 5.77
CA ARG A 249 -16.98 13.30 6.48
C ARG A 249 -16.91 12.82 7.93
N GLU A 250 -16.31 11.66 8.16
CA GLU A 250 -16.11 11.07 9.50
C GLU A 250 -15.22 11.95 10.38
N ALA A 251 -14.26 12.66 9.78
CA ALA A 251 -13.44 13.67 10.45
C ALA A 251 -14.15 15.00 10.73
N GLY A 252 -15.43 15.13 10.36
CA GLY A 252 -16.25 16.32 10.60
C GLY A 252 -16.17 17.38 9.52
N GLY A 253 -15.55 17.11 8.37
CA GLY A 253 -15.52 17.99 7.20
C GLY A 253 -16.85 17.95 6.42
N GLU A 254 -17.34 19.11 5.99
CA GLU A 254 -18.49 19.20 5.08
C GLU A 254 -18.02 19.10 3.63
N LEU A 255 -18.36 18.02 2.93
CA LEU A 255 -18.07 17.89 1.51
C LEU A 255 -19.15 18.58 0.68
N ALA A 256 -18.85 19.78 0.21
CA ALA A 256 -19.72 20.53 -0.70
C ALA A 256 -19.60 20.00 -2.14
N LEU A 257 -18.39 19.69 -2.58
CA LEU A 257 -18.10 19.13 -3.90
C LEU A 257 -17.07 17.99 -3.81
N THR A 258 -17.20 17.00 -4.67
CA THR A 258 -16.21 15.91 -4.83
C THR A 258 -15.82 15.78 -6.31
N ARG A 259 -14.51 15.52 -6.56
CA ARG A 259 -13.95 15.29 -7.88
C ARG A 259 -13.07 14.04 -7.84
N PRO A 260 -13.62 12.87 -8.22
CA PRO A 260 -12.81 11.66 -8.40
C PRO A 260 -12.02 11.75 -9.72
N PHE A 261 -10.76 11.30 -9.68
CA PHE A 261 -9.88 11.13 -10.82
C PHE A 261 -9.46 9.66 -10.94
N PRO A 262 -8.97 9.21 -12.10
CA PRO A 262 -8.43 7.86 -12.28
C PRO A 262 -7.29 7.57 -11.29
N ASP A 263 -7.12 6.29 -10.94
CA ASP A 263 -6.01 5.90 -10.04
C ASP A 263 -4.64 6.30 -10.63
N HIS A 264 -3.76 6.82 -9.79
CA HIS A 264 -2.46 7.38 -10.17
C HIS A 264 -2.52 8.54 -11.19
N HIS A 265 -3.60 9.33 -11.18
CA HIS A 265 -3.77 10.48 -12.07
C HIS A 265 -2.68 11.54 -11.84
N PHE A 266 -2.08 12.03 -12.93
CA PHE A 266 -1.18 13.17 -12.93
C PHE A 266 -1.95 14.41 -13.39
N TYR A 267 -2.17 15.32 -12.48
CA TYR A 267 -2.98 16.52 -12.71
C TYR A 267 -2.33 17.45 -13.72
N ALA A 268 -3.13 17.89 -14.70
CA ALA A 268 -2.72 18.91 -15.66
C ALA A 268 -2.93 20.32 -15.08
N GLU A 269 -2.23 21.32 -15.62
CA GLU A 269 -2.34 22.70 -15.11
C GLU A 269 -3.76 23.27 -15.23
N ASP A 270 -4.47 22.96 -16.28
CA ASP A 270 -5.85 23.37 -16.51
C ASP A 270 -6.81 22.71 -15.51
N GLU A 271 -6.62 21.44 -15.17
CA GLU A 271 -7.39 20.75 -14.14
C GLU A 271 -7.19 21.40 -12.75
N LEU A 272 -5.94 21.74 -12.40
CA LEU A 272 -5.63 22.42 -11.13
C LEU A 272 -6.22 23.85 -11.11
N ALA A 273 -6.16 24.55 -12.23
CA ALA A 273 -6.77 25.89 -12.36
C ALA A 273 -8.30 25.82 -12.21
N GLU A 274 -8.97 24.81 -12.79
CA GLU A 274 -10.41 24.60 -12.62
C GLU A 274 -10.78 24.28 -11.18
N LEU A 275 -10.03 23.41 -10.50
CA LEU A 275 -10.24 23.09 -9.08
C LEU A 275 -10.11 24.33 -8.21
N ALA A 276 -9.05 25.14 -8.42
CA ALA A 276 -8.82 26.37 -7.67
C ALA A 276 -9.89 27.42 -7.93
N ALA A 277 -10.31 27.62 -9.18
CA ALA A 277 -11.36 28.57 -9.55
C ALA A 277 -12.71 28.18 -8.94
N THR A 278 -13.06 26.88 -9.00
CA THR A 278 -14.30 26.35 -8.42
C THR A 278 -14.30 26.53 -6.90
N ALA A 279 -13.21 26.16 -6.24
CA ALA A 279 -13.09 26.33 -4.79
C ALA A 279 -13.22 27.81 -4.37
N HIS A 280 -12.58 28.71 -5.12
CA HIS A 280 -12.68 30.14 -4.86
C HIS A 280 -14.11 30.70 -5.06
N ALA A 281 -14.77 30.34 -6.15
CA ALA A 281 -16.13 30.79 -6.48
C ALA A 281 -17.16 30.35 -5.44
N GLU A 282 -17.03 29.15 -4.90
CA GLU A 282 -17.95 28.54 -3.93
C GLU A 282 -17.53 28.75 -2.46
N GLY A 283 -16.42 29.41 -2.22
CA GLY A 283 -15.87 29.64 -0.87
C GLY A 283 -15.48 28.34 -0.16
N LEU A 284 -14.89 27.39 -0.90
CA LEU A 284 -14.50 26.06 -0.42
C LEU A 284 -12.99 25.98 -0.20
N VAL A 285 -12.59 25.10 0.71
CA VAL A 285 -11.20 24.69 0.90
C VAL A 285 -10.90 23.46 0.05
N LEU A 286 -9.77 23.45 -0.65
CA LEU A 286 -9.32 22.27 -1.37
C LEU A 286 -8.78 21.23 -0.40
N ILE A 287 -9.19 19.95 -0.54
CA ILE A 287 -8.64 18.85 0.25
C ILE A 287 -8.37 17.63 -0.63
N THR A 288 -7.23 16.99 -0.39
CA THR A 288 -6.82 15.79 -1.12
C THR A 288 -6.13 14.76 -0.23
N THR A 289 -5.75 13.61 -0.81
CA THR A 289 -5.01 12.55 -0.12
C THR A 289 -3.51 12.86 -0.07
N ALA A 290 -2.79 12.24 0.87
CA ALA A 290 -1.34 12.33 0.92
C ALA A 290 -0.66 11.79 -0.36
N LYS A 291 -1.25 10.78 -1.03
CA LYS A 291 -0.76 10.26 -2.33
C LYS A 291 -0.88 11.30 -3.44
N ASP A 292 -2.02 11.98 -3.51
CA ASP A 292 -2.23 13.05 -4.49
C ASP A 292 -1.31 14.25 -4.21
N ALA A 293 -1.16 14.64 -2.94
CA ALA A 293 -0.24 15.69 -2.55
C ALA A 293 1.21 15.39 -2.95
N ALA A 294 1.66 14.13 -2.79
CA ALA A 294 2.98 13.71 -3.25
C ALA A 294 3.15 13.85 -4.77
N ARG A 295 2.09 13.60 -5.57
CA ARG A 295 2.11 13.82 -7.02
C ARG A 295 2.10 15.29 -7.39
N LEU A 296 1.45 16.13 -6.61
CA LEU A 296 1.35 17.57 -6.84
C LEU A 296 2.62 18.35 -6.46
N ARG A 297 3.42 17.83 -5.52
CA ARG A 297 4.60 18.52 -4.94
C ARG A 297 5.54 19.15 -5.98
N HIS A 298 5.76 18.49 -7.13
CA HIS A 298 6.66 18.95 -8.18
C HIS A 298 5.95 19.38 -9.48
N GLY A 299 4.62 19.45 -9.48
CA GLY A 299 3.82 19.77 -10.66
C GLY A 299 2.86 20.93 -10.48
N ALA A 300 2.47 21.25 -9.26
CA ALA A 300 1.56 22.34 -8.96
C ALA A 300 2.32 23.64 -8.58
N SER A 301 1.67 24.79 -8.75
CA SER A 301 2.21 26.06 -8.29
C SER A 301 2.24 26.13 -6.76
N GLN A 302 3.17 26.93 -6.20
CA GLN A 302 3.27 27.09 -4.75
C GLN A 302 1.98 27.68 -4.16
N ASP A 303 1.34 28.65 -4.85
CA ASP A 303 0.06 29.24 -4.43
C ASP A 303 -1.07 28.20 -4.33
N PHE A 304 -1.10 27.20 -5.22
CA PHE A 304 -2.04 26.08 -5.15
C PHE A 304 -1.75 25.19 -3.94
N LEU A 305 -0.48 24.85 -3.72
CA LEU A 305 -0.06 23.98 -2.62
C LEU A 305 -0.32 24.63 -1.26
N ASP A 306 -0.12 25.94 -1.13
CA ASP A 306 -0.34 26.69 0.11
C ASP A 306 -1.83 26.75 0.53
N ARG A 307 -2.75 26.54 -0.44
CA ARG A 307 -4.21 26.53 -0.21
C ARG A 307 -4.78 25.11 -0.11
N LEU A 308 -3.93 24.09 -0.31
CA LEU A 308 -4.35 22.70 -0.33
C LEU A 308 -4.24 22.09 1.07
N GLU A 309 -5.35 21.62 1.61
CA GLU A 309 -5.33 20.74 2.78
C GLU A 309 -5.08 19.29 2.36
N VAL A 310 -4.28 18.60 3.13
CA VAL A 310 -3.97 17.19 2.92
C VAL A 310 -4.53 16.38 4.08
N LEU A 311 -5.39 15.41 3.77
CA LEU A 311 -5.86 14.47 4.78
C LEU A 311 -4.78 13.43 5.06
N GLU A 312 -4.08 13.59 6.17
CA GLU A 312 -3.19 12.58 6.70
C GLU A 312 -3.99 11.52 7.46
N ILE A 313 -3.56 10.27 7.30
CA ILE A 313 -4.20 9.12 7.92
C ILE A 313 -3.20 8.27 8.67
N ASP A 314 -3.62 7.71 9.80
CA ASP A 314 -2.88 6.71 10.56
C ASP A 314 -3.58 5.35 10.51
N THR A 315 -2.80 4.28 10.58
CA THR A 315 -3.32 2.93 10.81
C THR A 315 -3.37 2.69 12.31
N VAL A 316 -4.56 2.44 12.82
CA VAL A 316 -4.81 2.08 14.21
C VAL A 316 -5.10 0.59 14.28
N PHE A 317 -4.28 -0.13 15.03
CA PHE A 317 -4.48 -1.56 15.29
C PHE A 317 -5.45 -1.73 16.46
N GLU A 318 -6.38 -2.69 16.38
CA GLU A 318 -7.36 -2.97 17.43
C GLU A 318 -6.71 -3.30 18.78
N LEU A 319 -5.49 -3.84 18.74
CA LEU A 319 -4.70 -4.12 19.93
C LEU A 319 -3.34 -3.45 19.81
N ASP A 320 -3.02 -2.56 20.72
CA ASP A 320 -1.82 -1.71 20.72
C ASP A 320 -0.50 -2.48 20.62
N HIS A 321 -0.46 -3.71 21.12
CA HIS A 321 0.75 -4.53 21.10
C HIS A 321 1.01 -5.24 19.77
N VAL A 322 0.07 -5.24 18.83
CA VAL A 322 0.19 -5.96 17.55
C VAL A 322 1.36 -5.47 16.70
N PRO A 323 1.61 -4.16 16.51
CA PRO A 323 2.76 -3.68 15.77
C PRO A 323 4.11 -4.14 16.35
N GLU A 324 4.26 -4.08 17.67
CA GLU A 324 5.46 -4.57 18.39
C GLU A 324 5.64 -6.08 18.18
N ARG A 325 4.58 -6.86 18.37
CA ARG A 325 4.58 -8.30 18.15
C ARG A 325 5.02 -8.69 16.73
N ILE A 326 4.53 -8.02 15.70
CA ILE A 326 4.90 -8.28 14.29
C ILE A 326 6.40 -8.04 14.09
N ILE A 327 6.94 -6.97 14.67
CA ILE A 327 8.37 -6.65 14.61
C ILE A 327 9.19 -7.70 15.32
N ASP A 328 8.81 -8.08 16.54
CA ASP A 328 9.51 -9.10 17.35
C ASP A 328 9.51 -10.47 16.65
N GLU A 329 8.36 -10.91 16.12
CA GLU A 329 8.26 -12.14 15.33
C GLU A 329 9.16 -12.10 14.08
N THR A 330 9.32 -10.91 13.45
CA THR A 330 10.25 -10.71 12.33
C THR A 330 11.71 -10.86 12.76
N LEU A 331 12.08 -10.21 13.88
CA LEU A 331 13.42 -10.29 14.46
C LEU A 331 13.76 -11.72 14.87
N ASP A 332 12.85 -12.44 15.47
CA ASP A 332 13.05 -13.82 15.91
C ASP A 332 13.20 -14.78 14.73
N ALA A 333 12.38 -14.64 13.69
CA ALA A 333 12.52 -15.42 12.46
C ALA A 333 13.89 -15.17 11.79
N TRP A 334 14.36 -13.93 11.75
CA TRP A 334 15.68 -13.57 11.23
C TRP A 334 16.81 -14.17 12.09
N ARG A 335 16.74 -14.08 13.43
CA ARG A 335 17.71 -14.68 14.35
C ARG A 335 17.79 -16.19 14.15
N GLN A 336 16.64 -16.88 14.06
CA GLN A 336 16.58 -18.32 13.80
C GLN A 336 17.18 -18.69 12.44
N ARG A 337 16.93 -17.86 11.41
CA ARG A 337 17.55 -18.04 10.09
C ARG A 337 19.06 -17.93 10.13
N LYS A 338 19.61 -16.99 10.88
CA LYS A 338 21.07 -16.84 11.07
C LYS A 338 21.71 -18.04 11.78
N LEU A 339 21.02 -18.63 12.74
CA LEU A 339 21.51 -19.80 13.47
C LEU A 339 21.53 -21.07 12.61
N LYS A 340 20.71 -21.15 11.57
CA LYS A 340 20.62 -22.32 10.67
C LYS A 340 21.54 -22.21 9.45
N GLY A 341 22.33 -21.13 9.33
CA GLY A 341 23.32 -20.94 8.27
C GLY A 341 22.86 -20.29 7.06
#